data_b84b71b578a1e4f0b4fdb3d99e17bec3
#
_entry.id   b84b71b578a1e4f0b4fdb3d99e17bec3
#
_cell.length_a   1.000
_cell.length_b   1.000
_cell.length_c   1.000
_cell.angle_alpha   90.00
_cell.angle_beta   90.00
_cell.angle_gamma   90.00
#
_symmetry.space_group_name_H-M   'P 1'
#
loop_
_entity.id
_entity.type
_entity.pdbx_description
1 polymer ?
#
loop_
_entity_poly.entity_id
_entity_poly.type
_entity_poly.pdbx_seq_one_letter_code
_entity_poly.pdbx_strand_id
1 'polypeptide(L)'
;TLAAVAPAVGADVYLLPYSTQKDRSFTAGKVKEADKISGNYSYYTLDMRLKDKMVSCPLMTVDGQVFGLAQKSSGQDTATICYAIDANFAMSQNISALSYGDMSLKGIGIKKALPDTEEQALVFLYMASSQLSPEKYMETLNDFIAQYPASADGYLRRASQHLFMSREDASMDKVAADMDKALEVAAKKDDVYYNRAKIIYNYALGKPEKVYKDWSLDKALDEVRKAIAIDELPVYVQLEGDILFAKQDYPSAFTSYDKVNKTILASPATFFSAAKTKELMQ
;
A
#
# COMPACT_ATOMS: atom_id res chain seq x y z
N THR A 1 -25.87 6.56 -18.25
CA THR A 1 -26.60 5.27 -18.21
C THR A 1 -25.87 4.26 -19.09
N LEU A 2 -25.81 3.00 -18.69
CA LEU A 2 -25.27 1.92 -19.52
C LEU A 2 -26.27 1.51 -20.60
N ALA A 3 -25.76 1.14 -21.77
CA ALA A 3 -26.58 0.59 -22.85
C ALA A 3 -27.09 -0.81 -22.48
N ALA A 4 -28.36 -1.03 -22.54
CA ALA A 4 -28.99 -2.33 -22.29
C ALA A 4 -28.79 -3.29 -23.46
N VAL A 5 -28.60 -2.77 -24.69
CA VAL A 5 -28.42 -3.51 -25.92
C VAL A 5 -27.12 -3.09 -26.59
N ALA A 6 -26.32 -4.07 -27.00
CA ALA A 6 -25.10 -3.84 -27.75
C ALA A 6 -25.37 -3.16 -29.09
N PRO A 7 -24.58 -2.14 -29.49
CA PRO A 7 -24.76 -1.53 -30.82
C PRO A 7 -24.44 -2.54 -31.92
N ALA A 8 -25.24 -2.54 -32.98
CA ALA A 8 -25.06 -3.41 -34.12
C ALA A 8 -23.85 -3.00 -34.99
N VAL A 9 -23.30 -3.95 -35.75
CA VAL A 9 -22.29 -3.62 -36.79
C VAL A 9 -22.85 -2.59 -37.75
N GLY A 10 -22.06 -1.57 -38.07
CA GLY A 10 -22.45 -0.42 -38.86
C GLY A 10 -23.06 0.75 -38.08
N ALA A 11 -23.41 0.57 -36.80
CA ALA A 11 -23.97 1.63 -35.99
C ALA A 11 -22.97 2.77 -35.76
N ASP A 12 -23.47 4.00 -35.77
CA ASP A 12 -22.69 5.18 -35.40
C ASP A 12 -22.49 5.23 -33.89
N VAL A 13 -21.24 5.52 -33.49
CA VAL A 13 -20.83 5.56 -32.09
C VAL A 13 -19.87 6.73 -31.82
N TYR A 14 -19.82 7.16 -30.59
CA TYR A 14 -19.08 8.35 -30.18
C TYR A 14 -18.18 8.03 -29.00
N LEU A 15 -16.92 8.48 -29.04
CA LEU A 15 -15.99 8.45 -27.93
C LEU A 15 -15.99 9.83 -27.27
N LEU A 16 -16.26 9.87 -25.97
CA LEU A 16 -16.21 11.09 -25.17
C LEU A 16 -14.91 11.11 -24.35
N PRO A 17 -13.91 11.94 -24.74
CA PRO A 17 -12.66 12.02 -24.01
C PRO A 17 -12.87 12.58 -22.61
N TYR A 18 -12.14 12.07 -21.63
CA TYR A 18 -12.08 12.70 -20.32
C TYR A 18 -11.39 14.06 -20.44
N SER A 19 -12.11 15.12 -20.09
CA SER A 19 -11.58 16.48 -20.12
C SER A 19 -12.21 17.32 -19.02
N THR A 20 -11.39 18.06 -18.30
CA THR A 20 -11.83 19.10 -17.34
C THR A 20 -12.09 20.45 -18.00
N GLN A 21 -11.80 20.60 -19.30
CA GLN A 21 -12.01 21.84 -20.05
C GLN A 21 -13.46 21.96 -20.51
N LYS A 22 -13.93 23.20 -20.67
CA LYS A 22 -15.30 23.49 -21.14
C LYS A 22 -15.56 22.98 -22.56
N ASP A 23 -14.55 22.94 -23.40
CA ASP A 23 -14.64 22.54 -24.80
C ASP A 23 -14.38 21.03 -24.90
N ARG A 24 -15.48 20.26 -24.88
CA ARG A 24 -15.43 18.78 -24.98
C ARG A 24 -15.65 18.38 -26.44
N SER A 25 -14.58 18.07 -27.14
CA SER A 25 -14.71 17.43 -28.45
C SER A 25 -15.00 15.93 -28.26
N PHE A 26 -15.82 15.37 -29.10
CA PHE A 26 -16.02 13.93 -29.21
C PHE A 26 -15.41 13.41 -30.51
N THR A 27 -15.12 12.10 -30.58
CA THR A 27 -14.67 11.43 -31.79
C THR A 27 -15.80 10.50 -32.24
N ALA A 28 -16.24 10.64 -33.50
CA ALA A 28 -17.24 9.78 -34.11
C ALA A 28 -16.58 8.60 -34.85
N GLY A 29 -17.28 7.50 -34.92
CA GLY A 29 -16.89 6.31 -35.67
C GLY A 29 -18.04 5.34 -35.83
N LYS A 30 -17.75 4.15 -36.38
CA LYS A 30 -18.73 3.08 -36.59
C LYS A 30 -18.24 1.78 -35.97
N VAL A 31 -19.18 0.94 -35.54
CA VAL A 31 -18.90 -0.44 -35.17
C VAL A 31 -18.55 -1.23 -36.43
N LYS A 32 -17.32 -1.76 -36.51
CA LYS A 32 -16.89 -2.68 -37.60
C LYS A 32 -17.22 -4.13 -37.28
N GLU A 33 -16.91 -4.54 -36.06
CA GLU A 33 -17.07 -5.91 -35.59
C GLU A 33 -17.53 -5.92 -34.13
N ALA A 34 -18.26 -6.95 -33.74
CA ALA A 34 -18.72 -7.16 -32.38
C ALA A 34 -18.61 -8.66 -32.05
N ASP A 35 -17.48 -9.05 -31.44
CA ASP A 35 -17.20 -10.44 -31.10
C ASP A 35 -17.69 -10.75 -29.68
N LYS A 36 -18.19 -11.97 -29.48
CA LYS A 36 -18.55 -12.43 -28.13
C LYS A 36 -17.32 -12.86 -27.35
N ILE A 37 -17.16 -12.32 -26.14
CA ILE A 37 -16.00 -12.64 -25.28
C ILE A 37 -16.36 -13.55 -24.11
N SER A 38 -17.53 -13.34 -23.49
CA SER A 38 -17.97 -14.17 -22.36
C SER A 38 -19.48 -14.03 -22.22
N GLY A 39 -20.21 -15.12 -22.38
CA GLY A 39 -21.66 -15.09 -22.29
C GLY A 39 -22.29 -14.10 -23.28
N ASN A 40 -22.93 -13.05 -22.74
CA ASN A 40 -23.62 -12.02 -23.53
C ASN A 40 -22.78 -10.78 -23.81
N TYR A 41 -21.56 -10.69 -23.28
CA TYR A 41 -20.70 -9.51 -23.47
C TYR A 41 -19.97 -9.53 -24.80
N SER A 42 -19.68 -8.32 -25.32
CA SER A 42 -19.05 -8.13 -26.62
C SER A 42 -17.70 -7.41 -26.50
N TYR A 43 -16.83 -7.73 -27.45
CA TYR A 43 -15.63 -6.96 -27.74
C TYR A 43 -15.81 -6.32 -29.11
N TYR A 44 -15.52 -5.03 -29.20
CA TYR A 44 -15.83 -4.25 -30.39
C TYR A 44 -14.57 -3.83 -31.11
N THR A 45 -14.59 -3.90 -32.43
CA THR A 45 -13.67 -3.21 -33.34
C THR A 45 -14.41 -2.00 -33.92
N LEU A 46 -13.82 -0.81 -33.77
CA LEU A 46 -14.45 0.45 -34.16
C LEU A 46 -13.59 1.17 -35.20
N ASP A 47 -14.26 1.79 -36.18
CA ASP A 47 -13.62 2.67 -37.15
C ASP A 47 -13.49 4.07 -36.57
N MET A 48 -12.49 4.26 -35.74
CA MET A 48 -12.14 5.58 -35.19
C MET A 48 -10.69 5.63 -34.72
N ARG A 49 -10.11 6.81 -34.78
CA ARG A 49 -8.75 7.04 -34.29
C ARG A 49 -8.69 7.24 -32.78
N LEU A 50 -7.94 6.41 -32.10
CA LEU A 50 -7.67 6.53 -30.67
C LEU A 50 -6.34 7.25 -30.43
N LYS A 51 -6.35 8.31 -29.61
CA LYS A 51 -5.15 8.96 -29.07
C LYS A 51 -4.84 8.38 -27.69
N ASP A 52 -3.58 8.42 -27.24
CA ASP A 52 -3.17 7.84 -25.93
C ASP A 52 -4.03 8.31 -24.74
N LYS A 53 -4.42 9.57 -24.73
CA LYS A 53 -5.29 10.15 -23.68
C LYS A 53 -6.77 9.73 -23.75
N MET A 54 -7.14 8.93 -24.74
CA MET A 54 -8.53 8.46 -24.96
C MET A 54 -8.72 7.00 -24.54
N VAL A 55 -7.66 6.32 -24.08
CA VAL A 55 -7.76 4.97 -23.52
C VAL A 55 -8.63 4.99 -22.26
N SER A 56 -9.48 3.99 -22.10
CA SER A 56 -10.48 3.86 -21.02
C SER A 56 -11.60 4.92 -21.04
N CYS A 57 -11.66 5.79 -22.07
CA CYS A 57 -12.77 6.72 -22.22
C CYS A 57 -14.05 5.99 -22.64
N PRO A 58 -15.23 6.47 -22.20
CA PRO A 58 -16.52 5.86 -22.54
C PRO A 58 -16.83 6.02 -24.02
N LEU A 59 -17.38 4.95 -24.58
CA LEU A 59 -17.97 4.89 -25.90
C LEU A 59 -19.48 4.87 -25.79
N MET A 60 -20.13 5.72 -26.54
CA MET A 60 -21.56 5.99 -26.44
C MET A 60 -22.29 5.69 -27.75
N THR A 61 -23.53 5.24 -27.62
CA THR A 61 -24.50 5.17 -28.71
C THR A 61 -24.99 6.57 -29.09
N VAL A 62 -25.73 6.69 -30.19
CA VAL A 62 -26.40 7.93 -30.61
C VAL A 62 -27.35 8.48 -29.55
N ASP A 63 -27.92 7.61 -28.70
CA ASP A 63 -28.81 8.00 -27.60
C ASP A 63 -28.05 8.38 -26.32
N GLY A 64 -26.74 8.48 -26.37
CA GLY A 64 -25.91 8.87 -25.24
C GLY A 64 -25.75 7.80 -24.16
N GLN A 65 -26.00 6.52 -24.45
CA GLN A 65 -25.82 5.41 -23.53
C GLN A 65 -24.40 4.84 -23.70
N VAL A 66 -23.72 4.54 -22.59
CA VAL A 66 -22.38 3.96 -22.62
C VAL A 66 -22.47 2.47 -22.88
N PHE A 67 -21.85 2.01 -23.99
CA PHE A 67 -21.81 0.59 -24.36
C PHE A 67 -20.42 -0.03 -24.16
N GLY A 68 -19.35 0.76 -24.16
CA GLY A 68 -18.00 0.24 -24.09
C GLY A 68 -17.00 1.22 -23.51
N LEU A 69 -15.82 0.69 -23.20
CA LEU A 69 -14.63 1.43 -22.78
C LEU A 69 -13.54 1.22 -23.82
N ALA A 70 -12.96 2.33 -24.32
CA ALA A 70 -11.93 2.30 -25.34
C ALA A 70 -10.64 1.62 -24.85
N GLN A 71 -10.05 0.76 -25.66
CA GLN A 71 -8.81 0.07 -25.39
C GLN A 71 -7.74 0.40 -26.43
N LYS A 72 -6.49 0.46 -25.97
CA LYS A 72 -5.33 0.64 -26.85
C LYS A 72 -5.09 -0.65 -27.67
N SER A 73 -4.89 -0.52 -28.96
CA SER A 73 -4.42 -1.63 -29.79
C SER A 73 -2.98 -2.00 -29.45
N SER A 74 -2.70 -3.29 -29.43
CA SER A 74 -1.33 -3.82 -29.31
C SER A 74 -0.60 -3.97 -30.65
N GLY A 75 -1.30 -3.72 -31.78
CA GLY A 75 -0.77 -3.86 -33.13
C GLY A 75 -0.18 -2.57 -33.70
N GLN A 76 0.61 -2.70 -34.79
CA GLN A 76 1.24 -1.55 -35.49
C GLN A 76 0.22 -0.68 -36.26
N ASP A 77 -0.99 -1.16 -36.48
CA ASP A 77 -1.99 -0.51 -37.34
C ASP A 77 -3.04 0.27 -36.51
N THR A 78 -2.58 1.24 -35.75
CA THR A 78 -3.40 1.99 -34.79
C THR A 78 -4.00 3.28 -35.34
N ALA A 79 -3.79 3.62 -36.62
CA ALA A 79 -4.13 4.93 -37.14
C ALA A 79 -5.65 5.14 -37.30
N THR A 80 -6.44 4.07 -37.50
CA THR A 80 -7.88 4.15 -37.82
C THR A 80 -8.77 3.18 -37.08
N ILE A 81 -8.19 2.29 -36.23
CA ILE A 81 -8.95 1.25 -35.53
C ILE A 81 -8.83 1.46 -34.03
N CYS A 82 -9.96 1.44 -33.33
CA CYS A 82 -10.10 1.44 -31.90
C CYS A 82 -10.76 0.14 -31.45
N TYR A 83 -10.27 -0.44 -30.38
CA TYR A 83 -10.94 -1.57 -29.73
C TYR A 83 -11.71 -1.11 -28.51
N ALA A 84 -12.74 -1.85 -28.14
CA ALA A 84 -13.49 -1.55 -26.92
C ALA A 84 -14.00 -2.83 -26.24
N ILE A 85 -13.96 -2.82 -24.91
CA ILE A 85 -14.60 -3.84 -24.11
C ILE A 85 -16.00 -3.38 -23.70
N ASP A 86 -16.94 -4.30 -23.63
CA ASP A 86 -18.31 -4.03 -23.18
C ASP A 86 -18.31 -3.40 -21.79
N ALA A 87 -19.00 -2.27 -21.62
CA ALA A 87 -19.06 -1.58 -20.35
C ALA A 87 -19.78 -2.39 -19.26
N ASN A 88 -20.79 -3.20 -19.63
CA ASN A 88 -21.46 -4.09 -18.68
C ASN A 88 -20.53 -5.21 -18.21
N PHE A 89 -19.64 -5.73 -19.08
CA PHE A 89 -18.60 -6.67 -18.67
C PHE A 89 -17.66 -6.03 -17.65
N ALA A 90 -17.16 -4.83 -17.92
CA ALA A 90 -16.28 -4.12 -17.00
C ALA A 90 -16.96 -3.88 -15.62
N MET A 91 -18.23 -3.51 -15.62
CA MET A 91 -19.01 -3.30 -14.39
C MET A 91 -19.35 -4.60 -13.65
N SER A 92 -19.40 -5.74 -14.33
CA SER A 92 -19.66 -7.04 -13.70
C SER A 92 -18.43 -7.62 -12.98
N GLN A 93 -17.24 -7.04 -13.22
CA GLN A 93 -16.01 -7.52 -12.56
C GLN A 93 -16.02 -7.15 -11.08
N ASN A 94 -15.91 -8.18 -10.24
CA ASN A 94 -15.79 -7.97 -8.81
C ASN A 94 -14.30 -8.01 -8.40
N ILE A 95 -13.73 -6.84 -8.20
CA ILE A 95 -12.33 -6.69 -7.78
C ILE A 95 -12.32 -6.52 -6.27
N SER A 96 -11.99 -7.58 -5.52
CA SER A 96 -11.81 -7.45 -4.09
C SER A 96 -10.48 -6.74 -3.78
N ALA A 97 -10.44 -6.00 -2.67
CA ALA A 97 -9.21 -5.39 -2.17
C ALA A 97 -8.11 -6.45 -1.90
N LEU A 98 -8.52 -7.69 -1.61
CA LEU A 98 -7.62 -8.82 -1.36
C LEU A 98 -7.10 -9.48 -2.66
N SER A 99 -7.62 -9.13 -3.83
CA SER A 99 -7.19 -9.67 -5.15
C SER A 99 -5.85 -9.06 -5.60
N TYR A 100 -4.96 -8.72 -4.67
CA TYR A 100 -3.67 -8.13 -4.99
C TYR A 100 -2.80 -9.03 -5.90
N GLY A 101 -2.92 -10.33 -5.74
CA GLY A 101 -2.23 -11.34 -6.56
C GLY A 101 -2.90 -11.66 -7.89
N ASP A 102 -4.04 -11.05 -8.22
CA ASP A 102 -4.75 -11.34 -9.46
C ASP A 102 -3.92 -10.92 -10.68
N MET A 103 -3.54 -11.93 -11.47
CA MET A 103 -2.70 -11.74 -12.65
C MET A 103 -3.37 -10.89 -13.74
N SER A 104 -4.70 -10.87 -13.79
CA SER A 104 -5.46 -10.06 -14.75
C SER A 104 -5.27 -8.56 -14.52
N LEU A 105 -4.93 -8.16 -13.31
CA LEU A 105 -4.73 -6.76 -12.94
C LEU A 105 -3.26 -6.29 -13.02
N LYS A 106 -2.29 -7.22 -13.12
CA LYS A 106 -0.86 -6.88 -13.11
C LYS A 106 -0.39 -6.08 -14.33
N GLY A 107 -1.10 -6.16 -15.44
CA GLY A 107 -0.67 -5.57 -16.73
C GLY A 107 -1.35 -4.25 -17.09
N ILE A 108 -2.39 -3.83 -16.40
CA ILE A 108 -3.24 -2.72 -16.85
C ILE A 108 -2.76 -1.32 -16.48
N GLY A 109 -1.70 -1.19 -15.67
CA GLY A 109 -1.15 0.12 -15.29
C GLY A 109 -2.10 1.02 -14.48
N ILE A 110 -3.30 0.54 -14.14
CA ILE A 110 -4.26 1.26 -13.31
C ILE A 110 -3.87 1.06 -11.84
N LYS A 111 -3.69 2.17 -11.14
CA LYS A 111 -3.40 2.13 -9.71
C LYS A 111 -4.61 1.59 -8.95
N LYS A 112 -4.41 0.54 -8.18
CA LYS A 112 -5.46 -0.04 -7.36
C LYS A 112 -5.82 0.92 -6.23
N ALA A 113 -7.09 1.23 -6.07
CA ALA A 113 -7.57 2.02 -4.94
C ALA A 113 -7.35 1.26 -3.62
N LEU A 114 -7.07 2.00 -2.57
CA LEU A 114 -7.08 1.44 -1.21
C LEU A 114 -8.53 1.08 -0.81
N PRO A 115 -8.70 0.09 0.08
CA PRO A 115 -9.99 -0.20 0.68
C PRO A 115 -10.62 1.02 1.36
N ASP A 116 -11.96 1.02 1.45
CA ASP A 116 -12.73 2.14 1.99
C ASP A 116 -12.66 2.26 3.53
N THR A 117 -12.26 1.20 4.23
CA THR A 117 -12.07 1.21 5.68
C THR A 117 -10.60 1.13 6.06
N GLU A 118 -10.22 1.84 7.13
CA GLU A 118 -8.84 1.86 7.62
C GLU A 118 -8.33 0.46 7.95
N GLU A 119 -9.13 -0.38 8.61
CA GLU A 119 -8.76 -1.76 8.96
C GLU A 119 -8.40 -2.60 7.73
N GLN A 120 -9.24 -2.55 6.70
CA GLN A 120 -8.98 -3.27 5.45
C GLN A 120 -7.76 -2.71 4.71
N ALA A 121 -7.57 -1.39 4.75
CA ALA A 121 -6.41 -0.74 4.15
C ALA A 121 -5.11 -1.12 4.88
N LEU A 122 -5.13 -1.28 6.21
CA LEU A 122 -3.98 -1.77 6.99
C LEU A 122 -3.64 -3.24 6.65
N VAL A 123 -4.64 -4.10 6.49
CA VAL A 123 -4.44 -5.48 6.00
C VAL A 123 -3.82 -5.45 4.59
N PHE A 124 -4.33 -4.59 3.71
CA PHE A 124 -3.77 -4.41 2.38
C PHE A 124 -2.30 -3.97 2.42
N LEU A 125 -1.94 -2.98 3.26
CA LEU A 125 -0.56 -2.53 3.44
C LEU A 125 0.36 -3.65 3.95
N TYR A 126 -0.14 -4.49 4.87
CA TYR A 126 0.62 -5.63 5.36
C TYR A 126 0.97 -6.61 4.24
N MET A 127 0.00 -6.97 3.39
CA MET A 127 0.22 -7.83 2.24
C MET A 127 1.11 -7.17 1.19
N ALA A 128 0.90 -5.88 0.92
CA ALA A 128 1.64 -5.10 -0.06
C ALA A 128 3.13 -4.98 0.27
N SER A 129 3.49 -4.92 1.55
CA SER A 129 4.87 -4.79 2.02
C SER A 129 5.80 -5.92 1.56
N SER A 130 5.26 -7.12 1.34
CA SER A 130 6.03 -8.29 0.87
C SER A 130 5.98 -8.49 -0.65
N GLN A 131 5.10 -7.80 -1.35
CA GLN A 131 4.83 -8.04 -2.78
C GLN A 131 5.25 -6.88 -3.68
N LEU A 132 5.32 -5.66 -3.16
CA LEU A 132 5.71 -4.47 -3.92
C LEU A 132 7.21 -4.21 -3.84
N SER A 133 7.75 -3.53 -4.87
CA SER A 133 9.06 -2.91 -4.74
C SER A 133 9.03 -1.82 -3.65
N PRO A 134 10.18 -1.50 -3.02
CA PRO A 134 10.26 -0.47 -2.00
C PRO A 134 9.65 0.87 -2.43
N GLU A 135 9.85 1.29 -3.69
CA GLU A 135 9.36 2.54 -4.25
C GLU A 135 7.82 2.51 -4.38
N LYS A 136 7.27 1.41 -4.93
CA LYS A 136 5.82 1.24 -5.06
C LYS A 136 5.12 1.13 -3.71
N TYR A 137 5.77 0.48 -2.74
CA TYR A 137 5.24 0.42 -1.39
C TYR A 137 5.24 1.82 -0.74
N MET A 138 6.28 2.64 -0.96
CA MET A 138 6.32 4.03 -0.51
C MET A 138 5.19 4.87 -1.12
N GLU A 139 4.90 4.71 -2.41
CA GLU A 139 3.75 5.37 -3.06
C GLU A 139 2.43 4.95 -2.40
N THR A 140 2.26 3.65 -2.13
CA THR A 140 1.06 3.11 -1.46
C THR A 140 0.90 3.67 -0.05
N LEU A 141 1.99 3.83 0.70
CA LEU A 141 1.96 4.46 2.02
C LEU A 141 1.57 5.93 1.95
N ASN A 142 2.03 6.66 0.94
CA ASN A 142 1.60 8.06 0.72
C ASN A 142 0.10 8.16 0.42
N ASP A 143 -0.44 7.23 -0.39
CA ASP A 143 -1.88 7.19 -0.65
C ASP A 143 -2.68 6.85 0.61
N PHE A 144 -2.19 5.90 1.40
CA PHE A 144 -2.82 5.54 2.67
C PHE A 144 -2.89 6.75 3.62
N ILE A 145 -1.80 7.47 3.79
CA ILE A 145 -1.75 8.67 4.65
C ILE A 145 -2.68 9.78 4.10
N ALA A 146 -2.77 9.92 2.78
CA ALA A 146 -3.69 10.88 2.17
C ALA A 146 -5.16 10.54 2.43
N GLN A 147 -5.51 9.25 2.42
CA GLN A 147 -6.87 8.77 2.69
C GLN A 147 -7.19 8.71 4.18
N TYR A 148 -6.21 8.36 5.03
CA TYR A 148 -6.35 8.18 6.48
C TYR A 148 -5.33 9.04 7.26
N PRO A 149 -5.42 10.38 7.21
CA PRO A 149 -4.41 11.27 7.80
C PRO A 149 -4.36 11.25 9.33
N ALA A 150 -5.37 10.68 9.98
CA ALA A 150 -5.42 10.49 11.43
C ALA A 150 -4.86 9.13 11.89
N SER A 151 -4.47 8.25 10.95
CA SER A 151 -3.90 6.94 11.27
C SER A 151 -2.43 7.05 11.60
N ALA A 152 -2.06 6.76 12.84
CA ALA A 152 -0.66 6.71 13.26
C ALA A 152 0.14 5.61 12.54
N ASP A 153 -0.50 4.47 12.22
CA ASP A 153 0.10 3.33 11.52
C ASP A 153 0.70 3.72 10.16
N GLY A 154 0.02 4.57 9.40
CA GLY A 154 0.51 5.03 8.10
C GLY A 154 1.87 5.73 8.21
N TYR A 155 1.99 6.63 9.15
CA TYR A 155 3.23 7.37 9.41
C TYR A 155 4.34 6.45 9.94
N LEU A 156 4.04 5.56 10.87
CA LEU A 156 5.02 4.62 11.43
C LEU A 156 5.56 3.64 10.37
N ARG A 157 4.69 3.15 9.49
CA ARG A 157 5.10 2.30 8.36
C ARG A 157 5.95 3.07 7.36
N ARG A 158 5.60 4.33 7.06
CA ARG A 158 6.39 5.18 6.16
C ARG A 158 7.74 5.55 6.77
N ALA A 159 7.81 5.83 8.06
CA ALA A 159 9.06 6.01 8.79
C ALA A 159 9.98 4.77 8.65
N SER A 160 9.42 3.58 8.89
CA SER A 160 10.16 2.32 8.73
C SER A 160 10.64 2.11 7.29
N GLN A 161 9.82 2.46 6.30
CA GLN A 161 10.17 2.35 4.89
C GLN A 161 11.27 3.35 4.49
N HIS A 162 11.23 4.58 4.98
CA HIS A 162 12.32 5.55 4.79
C HIS A 162 13.65 5.03 5.35
N LEU A 163 13.64 4.50 6.57
CA LEU A 163 14.83 3.91 7.20
C LEU A 163 15.37 2.70 6.42
N PHE A 164 14.48 1.89 5.85
CA PHE A 164 14.86 0.74 5.03
C PHE A 164 15.53 1.17 3.71
N MET A 165 14.99 2.22 3.06
CA MET A 165 15.47 2.67 1.76
C MET A 165 16.78 3.45 1.84
N SER A 166 16.98 4.27 2.88
CA SER A 166 18.17 5.09 3.04
C SER A 166 18.41 5.46 4.51
N ARG A 167 19.68 5.55 4.87
CA ARG A 167 20.13 6.02 6.20
C ARG A 167 20.86 7.36 6.15
N GLU A 168 20.77 8.07 5.05
CA GLU A 168 21.28 9.42 4.92
C GLU A 168 20.49 10.42 5.77
N ASP A 169 21.15 11.50 6.22
CA ASP A 169 20.54 12.49 7.13
C ASP A 169 19.19 13.02 6.62
N ALA A 170 19.05 13.30 5.32
CA ALA A 170 17.80 13.77 4.72
C ALA A 170 16.65 12.73 4.78
N SER A 171 16.98 11.45 4.72
CA SER A 171 16.00 10.37 4.93
C SER A 171 15.63 10.24 6.40
N MET A 172 16.63 10.36 7.28
CA MET A 172 16.43 10.29 8.73
C MET A 172 15.55 11.42 9.26
N ASP A 173 15.64 12.63 8.66
CA ASP A 173 14.73 13.72 9.00
C ASP A 173 13.27 13.39 8.66
N LYS A 174 13.02 12.69 7.53
CA LYS A 174 11.67 12.21 7.17
C LYS A 174 11.18 11.14 8.14
N VAL A 175 12.07 10.22 8.53
CA VAL A 175 11.75 9.19 9.55
C VAL A 175 11.33 9.85 10.86
N ALA A 176 12.10 10.83 11.33
CA ALA A 176 11.80 11.56 12.57
C ALA A 176 10.47 12.33 12.48
N ALA A 177 10.24 13.03 11.36
CA ALA A 177 9.00 13.79 11.13
C ALA A 177 7.76 12.88 11.11
N ASP A 178 7.84 11.72 10.47
CA ASP A 178 6.75 10.75 10.46
C ASP A 178 6.50 10.16 11.85
N MET A 179 7.55 9.84 12.61
CA MET A 179 7.40 9.37 13.98
C MET A 179 6.74 10.43 14.90
N ASP A 180 7.09 11.70 14.72
CA ASP A 180 6.50 12.79 15.49
C ASP A 180 5.03 13.01 15.09
N LYS A 181 4.72 12.91 13.80
CA LYS A 181 3.34 13.01 13.31
C LYS A 181 2.47 11.85 13.80
N ALA A 182 3.01 10.63 13.82
CA ALA A 182 2.31 9.49 14.41
C ALA A 182 1.95 9.74 15.89
N LEU A 183 2.87 10.32 16.68
CA LEU A 183 2.64 10.65 18.09
C LEU A 183 1.61 11.77 18.27
N GLU A 184 1.54 12.72 17.33
CA GLU A 184 0.56 13.81 17.34
C GLU A 184 -0.87 13.27 17.10
N VAL A 185 -1.04 12.38 16.10
CA VAL A 185 -2.38 11.93 15.68
C VAL A 185 -2.91 10.74 16.49
N ALA A 186 -2.06 10.00 17.18
CA ALA A 186 -2.46 8.81 17.91
C ALA A 186 -3.36 9.13 19.11
N ALA A 187 -4.50 8.45 19.18
CA ALA A 187 -5.40 8.50 20.33
C ALA A 187 -4.79 7.82 21.57
N LYS A 188 -4.14 6.66 21.38
CA LYS A 188 -3.37 5.92 22.38
C LYS A 188 -1.90 5.88 21.96
N LYS A 189 -1.00 6.22 22.86
CA LYS A 189 0.41 6.50 22.51
C LYS A 189 1.37 5.35 22.78
N ASP A 190 0.94 4.31 23.49
CA ASP A 190 1.77 3.16 23.84
C ASP A 190 2.32 2.45 22.60
N ASP A 191 1.47 2.10 21.64
CA ASP A 191 1.90 1.46 20.39
C ASP A 191 2.82 2.37 19.55
N VAL A 192 2.58 3.68 19.55
CA VAL A 192 3.46 4.63 18.87
C VAL A 192 4.85 4.64 19.51
N TYR A 193 4.95 4.72 20.85
CA TYR A 193 6.22 4.66 21.55
C TYR A 193 6.95 3.33 21.29
N TYR A 194 6.24 2.21 21.29
CA TYR A 194 6.80 0.91 20.94
C TYR A 194 7.39 0.89 19.51
N ASN A 195 6.64 1.36 18.53
CA ASN A 195 7.12 1.39 17.14
C ASN A 195 8.28 2.38 16.95
N ARG A 196 8.26 3.54 17.64
CA ARG A 196 9.41 4.47 17.69
C ARG A 196 10.63 3.80 18.26
N ALA A 197 10.50 3.10 19.38
CA ALA A 197 11.59 2.32 19.99
C ALA A 197 12.16 1.31 19.01
N LYS A 198 11.30 0.57 18.30
CA LYS A 198 11.69 -0.44 17.31
C LYS A 198 12.44 0.17 16.12
N ILE A 199 12.00 1.32 15.63
CA ILE A 199 12.68 2.05 14.54
C ILE A 199 14.07 2.51 15.00
N ILE A 200 14.18 3.13 16.18
CA ILE A 200 15.45 3.62 16.73
C ILE A 200 16.39 2.44 17.03
N TYR A 201 15.87 1.34 17.59
CA TYR A 201 16.62 0.12 17.84
C TYR A 201 17.24 -0.46 16.56
N ASN A 202 16.43 -0.60 15.50
CA ASN A 202 16.90 -1.11 14.20
C ASN A 202 17.95 -0.18 13.57
N TYR A 203 17.82 1.13 13.76
CA TYR A 203 18.83 2.09 13.33
C TYR A 203 20.14 1.89 14.10
N ALA A 204 20.08 1.83 15.43
CA ALA A 204 21.25 1.72 16.30
C ALA A 204 22.00 0.38 16.12
N LEU A 205 21.27 -0.73 15.88
CA LEU A 205 21.88 -2.03 15.57
C LEU A 205 22.75 -2.01 14.31
N GLY A 206 22.47 -1.12 13.36
CA GLY A 206 23.26 -0.93 12.15
C GLY A 206 24.62 -0.28 12.40
N LYS A 207 24.92 0.15 13.63
CA LYS A 207 26.18 0.80 14.05
C LYS A 207 26.63 1.87 13.06
N PRO A 208 25.82 2.92 12.81
CA PRO A 208 26.16 3.97 11.85
C PRO A 208 27.45 4.68 12.33
N GLU A 209 28.31 5.05 11.38
CA GLU A 209 29.54 5.80 11.68
C GLU A 209 29.23 7.16 12.33
N LYS A 210 28.16 7.81 11.88
CA LYS A 210 27.63 9.04 12.46
C LYS A 210 26.23 8.79 13.00
N VAL A 211 26.05 8.99 14.29
CA VAL A 211 24.75 8.84 14.95
C VAL A 211 23.86 10.02 14.59
N TYR A 212 22.64 9.73 14.12
CA TYR A 212 21.62 10.74 13.83
C TYR A 212 21.01 11.22 15.16
N LYS A 213 21.16 12.52 15.46
CA LYS A 213 20.70 13.12 16.72
C LYS A 213 21.14 12.31 17.96
N ASP A 214 20.17 11.92 18.78
CA ASP A 214 20.36 11.10 19.99
C ASP A 214 19.97 9.61 19.82
N TRP A 215 19.83 9.15 18.56
CA TRP A 215 19.32 7.82 18.26
C TRP A 215 20.33 6.73 18.60
N SER A 216 20.12 6.15 19.76
CA SER A 216 20.97 5.14 20.37
C SER A 216 20.12 4.03 20.97
N LEU A 217 20.77 2.97 21.46
CA LEU A 217 20.09 1.93 22.24
C LEU A 217 19.47 2.50 23.52
N ASP A 218 20.07 3.53 24.12
CA ASP A 218 19.51 4.21 25.30
C ASP A 218 18.20 4.93 24.93
N LYS A 219 18.20 5.65 23.81
CA LYS A 219 16.99 6.29 23.30
C LYS A 219 15.89 5.30 22.99
N ALA A 220 16.21 4.17 22.35
CA ALA A 220 15.26 3.10 22.09
C ALA A 220 14.68 2.54 23.40
N LEU A 221 15.51 2.35 24.42
CA LEU A 221 15.09 1.88 25.73
C LEU A 221 14.13 2.87 26.41
N ASP A 222 14.41 4.17 26.34
CA ASP A 222 13.53 5.21 26.88
C ASP A 222 12.16 5.20 26.20
N GLU A 223 12.12 5.05 24.87
CA GLU A 223 10.85 5.00 24.13
C GLU A 223 10.03 3.74 24.48
N VAL A 224 10.63 2.54 24.53
CA VAL A 224 9.87 1.33 24.88
C VAL A 224 9.37 1.36 26.34
N ARG A 225 10.12 1.97 27.25
CA ARG A 225 9.69 2.14 28.64
C ARG A 225 8.51 3.10 28.77
N LYS A 226 8.41 4.10 27.91
CA LYS A 226 7.20 4.95 27.83
C LYS A 226 5.99 4.13 27.38
N ALA A 227 6.15 3.20 26.44
CA ALA A 227 5.08 2.29 26.03
C ALA A 227 4.65 1.41 27.21
N ILE A 228 5.59 0.76 27.88
CA ILE A 228 5.36 -0.12 29.05
C ILE A 228 4.69 0.63 30.21
N ALA A 229 5.03 1.91 30.42
CA ALA A 229 4.43 2.72 31.47
C ALA A 229 2.95 3.07 31.20
N ILE A 230 2.51 3.03 29.93
CA ILE A 230 1.09 3.26 29.57
C ILE A 230 0.32 1.93 29.62
N ASP A 231 0.91 0.87 29.05
CA ASP A 231 0.34 -0.48 29.03
C ASP A 231 1.47 -1.51 29.00
N GLU A 232 1.54 -2.40 29.98
CA GLU A 232 2.61 -3.39 30.08
C GLU A 232 2.31 -4.62 29.20
N LEU A 233 2.27 -4.42 27.87
CA LEU A 233 2.08 -5.53 26.95
C LEU A 233 3.34 -6.41 26.84
N PRO A 234 3.19 -7.75 26.76
CA PRO A 234 4.33 -8.67 26.68
C PRO A 234 5.24 -8.39 25.48
N VAL A 235 4.72 -7.90 24.36
CA VAL A 235 5.50 -7.54 23.17
C VAL A 235 6.43 -6.34 23.42
N TYR A 236 6.01 -5.39 24.27
CA TYR A 236 6.84 -4.24 24.65
C TYR A 236 7.96 -4.67 25.59
N VAL A 237 7.64 -5.55 26.57
CA VAL A 237 8.62 -6.13 27.49
C VAL A 237 9.64 -6.99 26.73
N GLN A 238 9.24 -7.70 25.69
CA GLN A 238 10.16 -8.43 24.83
C GLN A 238 11.14 -7.50 24.13
N LEU A 239 10.67 -6.40 23.53
CA LEU A 239 11.54 -5.41 22.89
C LEU A 239 12.49 -4.75 23.91
N GLU A 240 12.03 -4.48 25.14
CA GLU A 240 12.92 -4.02 26.21
C GLU A 240 14.04 -5.02 26.46
N GLY A 241 13.73 -6.31 26.55
CA GLY A 241 14.73 -7.38 26.68
C GLY A 241 15.74 -7.41 25.52
N ASP A 242 15.25 -7.27 24.28
CA ASP A 242 16.10 -7.25 23.09
C ASP A 242 17.05 -6.05 23.07
N ILE A 243 16.57 -4.87 23.47
CA ILE A 243 17.41 -3.66 23.58
C ILE A 243 18.45 -3.81 24.68
N LEU A 244 18.05 -4.31 25.87
CA LEU A 244 18.98 -4.54 27.00
C LEU A 244 20.04 -5.58 26.64
N PHE A 245 19.66 -6.64 25.93
CA PHE A 245 20.60 -7.63 25.41
C PHE A 245 21.63 -6.99 24.47
N ALA A 246 21.18 -6.16 23.53
CA ALA A 246 22.06 -5.42 22.61
C ALA A 246 22.99 -4.44 23.33
N LYS A 247 22.57 -3.91 24.50
CA LYS A 247 23.38 -3.08 25.39
C LYS A 247 24.33 -3.89 26.27
N GLN A 248 24.25 -5.21 26.22
CA GLN A 248 25.00 -6.13 27.10
C GLN A 248 24.62 -6.04 28.61
N ASP A 249 23.46 -5.45 28.91
CA ASP A 249 22.86 -5.52 30.25
C ASP A 249 22.09 -6.83 30.39
N TYR A 250 22.83 -7.92 30.50
CA TYR A 250 22.28 -9.27 30.52
C TYR A 250 21.39 -9.55 31.74
N PRO A 251 21.67 -9.05 32.96
CA PRO A 251 20.75 -9.24 34.09
C PRO A 251 19.37 -8.66 33.88
N SER A 252 19.31 -7.42 33.36
CA SER A 252 18.03 -6.75 33.05
C SER A 252 17.32 -7.40 31.87
N ALA A 253 18.06 -7.77 30.82
CA ALA A 253 17.51 -8.49 29.67
C ALA A 253 16.87 -9.83 30.06
N PHE A 254 17.56 -10.61 30.92
CA PHE A 254 17.01 -11.87 31.43
C PHE A 254 15.71 -11.64 32.18
N THR A 255 15.63 -10.60 33.00
CA THR A 255 14.41 -10.27 33.76
C THR A 255 13.23 -9.98 32.81
N SER A 256 13.47 -9.21 31.74
CA SER A 256 12.43 -8.91 30.74
C SER A 256 11.99 -10.18 29.99
N TYR A 257 12.89 -11.02 29.52
CA TYR A 257 12.54 -12.29 28.87
C TYR A 257 11.82 -13.26 29.81
N ASP A 258 12.22 -13.36 31.07
CA ASP A 258 11.56 -14.22 32.06
C ASP A 258 10.10 -13.76 32.33
N LYS A 259 9.86 -12.45 32.31
CA LYS A 259 8.48 -11.91 32.34
C LYS A 259 7.68 -12.39 31.12
N VAL A 260 8.21 -12.25 29.90
CA VAL A 260 7.55 -12.66 28.66
C VAL A 260 7.24 -14.15 28.68
N ASN A 261 8.16 -14.99 29.16
CA ASN A 261 7.98 -16.44 29.25
C ASN A 261 6.87 -16.89 30.21
N LYS A 262 6.34 -15.97 31.03
CA LYS A 262 5.18 -16.19 31.91
C LYS A 262 3.86 -15.74 31.28
N THR A 263 3.86 -15.32 30.03
CA THR A 263 2.69 -14.80 29.29
C THR A 263 2.31 -15.71 28.14
N ILE A 264 1.24 -15.34 27.42
CA ILE A 264 0.80 -16.04 26.20
C ILE A 264 1.78 -15.94 25.03
N LEU A 265 2.78 -15.04 25.10
CA LEU A 265 3.85 -14.91 24.09
C LEU A 265 5.04 -15.85 24.36
N ALA A 266 4.97 -16.66 25.40
CA ALA A 266 5.99 -17.69 25.66
C ALA A 266 6.17 -18.60 24.42
N SER A 267 7.40 -18.72 23.95
CA SER A 267 7.74 -19.46 22.73
C SER A 267 9.13 -20.04 22.84
N PRO A 268 9.51 -21.05 22.02
CA PRO A 268 10.89 -21.53 21.98
C PRO A 268 11.93 -20.43 21.78
N ALA A 269 11.59 -19.39 21.00
CA ALA A 269 12.49 -18.26 20.76
C ALA A 269 12.69 -17.40 22.02
N THR A 270 11.63 -17.11 22.80
CA THR A 270 11.74 -16.30 24.01
C THR A 270 12.45 -17.06 25.14
N PHE A 271 12.25 -18.39 25.25
CA PHE A 271 13.02 -19.24 26.15
C PHE A 271 14.49 -19.32 25.75
N PHE A 272 14.79 -19.43 24.44
CA PHE A 272 16.17 -19.40 23.95
C PHE A 272 16.86 -18.08 24.27
N SER A 273 16.19 -16.92 24.07
CA SER A 273 16.72 -15.61 24.41
C SER A 273 17.06 -15.50 25.90
N ALA A 274 16.18 -15.98 26.79
CA ALA A 274 16.43 -16.01 28.23
C ALA A 274 17.62 -16.94 28.60
N ALA A 275 17.66 -18.14 28.00
CA ALA A 275 18.75 -19.10 28.26
C ALA A 275 20.12 -18.55 27.79
N LYS A 276 20.17 -17.98 26.58
CA LYS A 276 21.36 -17.34 26.02
C LYS A 276 21.86 -16.18 26.87
N THR A 277 20.92 -15.36 27.34
CA THR A 277 21.22 -14.24 28.24
C THR A 277 21.83 -14.74 29.55
N LYS A 278 21.26 -15.82 30.13
CA LYS A 278 21.75 -16.42 31.36
C LYS A 278 23.15 -17.03 31.17
N GLU A 279 23.45 -17.62 30.02
CA GLU A 279 24.81 -18.12 29.68
C GLU A 279 25.83 -16.98 29.69
N LEU A 280 25.47 -15.80 29.15
CA LEU A 280 26.36 -14.63 29.06
C LEU A 280 26.53 -13.87 30.39
N MET A 281 25.81 -14.23 31.44
CA MET A 281 25.96 -13.70 32.80
C MET A 281 26.99 -14.46 33.61
N GLN A 282 27.47 -15.62 33.14
CA GLN A 282 28.53 -16.45 33.78
C GLN A 282 29.91 -15.96 33.35
#